data_68719297509d254ec2085cddd2255711
#
_entry.id   68719297509d254ec2085cddd2255711
#
_cell.length_a   1.000
_cell.length_b   1.000
_cell.length_c   1.000
_cell.angle_alpha   90.00
_cell.angle_beta   90.00
_cell.angle_gamma   90.00
#
_symmetry.space_group_name_H-M   'P 1'
#
loop_
_entity.id
_entity.type
_entity.pdbx_description
1 polymer ?
#
loop_
_entity_poly.entity_id
_entity_poly.type
_entity_poly.pdbx_seq_one_letter_code
_entity_poly.pdbx_strand_id
1 'polypeptide(L)'
;MIKYTPANQLTLAAFSHPFGRALSPKNRWVKLAALIPWDALAGVYAKALSTTSGRDSIDIRMVIGALIVKHKLGLDDRGTVAMISENIYLQYFCGLQSFQVAEPFHPTVFVDIRKRMGGEQFDMWNELIIEKADSLKPKKERNINKDRDSDEKPTANKGTLKIDATVADQKIVFPTDANLLHTARKESERIIDILYKQTGSKTKPRDYRRVARKEYVAFSKKKRKSKKEMRKFIGKQLRYLKRNLSHIEKLLDQIATLKKRQELPGMILGIKEKHPHQFPTSKRDQKIYWVIQHIYHQQKYMYDTNTHRVADRIVNIYQPYVRPIPRGKDKQATEFGAKISASEVDGMARVEHISWDQFNESVDLKLQVNAFKDTYGHYPTLLLADQIYLNRGNRKWLTERNIRIVGKSLGRPSKQPRNAYQKRKRKKEQNQRNHIEGKFGQGKNAYGLSNIQARRSDTSESWIACIFFVMNLVKLEKIAELHAILCAFLKKLISLNVKMVQAHLQLLDNSPKLKMTDSQIV
;
A
#
# COMPACT_ATOMS: atom_id res chain seq x y z
N MET A 1 24.95 15.82 -3.86
CA MET A 1 25.72 14.55 -3.66
C MET A 1 24.80 13.53 -3.00
N ILE A 2 24.83 12.28 -3.43
CA ILE A 2 24.06 11.20 -2.81
C ILE A 2 24.80 10.72 -1.56
N LYS A 3 24.12 10.73 -0.41
CA LYS A 3 24.66 10.27 0.88
C LYS A 3 24.06 8.91 1.24
N TYR A 4 24.92 7.99 1.66
CA TYR A 4 24.51 6.67 2.13
C TYR A 4 25.50 6.13 3.16
N THR A 5 24.99 5.57 4.27
CA THR A 5 25.76 4.87 5.30
C THR A 5 25.60 3.36 5.10
N PRO A 6 26.62 2.65 4.58
CA PRO A 6 26.57 1.21 4.37
C PRO A 6 26.39 0.42 5.66
N ALA A 7 25.84 -0.79 5.54
CA ALA A 7 25.56 -1.65 6.70
C ALA A 7 26.83 -1.99 7.51
N ASN A 8 27.97 -2.16 6.84
CA ASN A 8 29.25 -2.51 7.47
C ASN A 8 29.93 -1.33 8.19
N GLN A 9 29.57 -0.08 7.89
CA GLN A 9 30.13 1.10 8.55
C GLN A 9 29.42 1.46 9.87
N LEU A 10 28.31 0.82 10.19
CA LEU A 10 27.54 1.08 11.39
C LEU A 10 27.50 -0.15 12.29
N THR A 11 28.48 -0.29 13.16
CA THR A 11 28.46 -1.33 14.18
C THR A 11 27.73 -0.85 15.42
N LEU A 12 27.11 -1.79 16.16
CA LEU A 12 26.40 -1.47 17.38
C LEU A 12 27.31 -0.84 18.44
N ALA A 13 28.56 -1.28 18.51
CA ALA A 13 29.57 -0.77 19.46
C ALA A 13 30.04 0.64 19.10
N ALA A 14 30.01 1.01 17.81
CA ALA A 14 30.46 2.33 17.35
C ALA A 14 29.39 3.43 17.50
N PHE A 15 28.14 3.08 17.86
CA PHE A 15 27.09 4.07 18.07
C PHE A 15 27.31 4.85 19.37
N SER A 16 27.59 6.15 19.27
CA SER A 16 27.84 7.03 20.42
C SER A 16 26.54 7.62 20.97
N HIS A 17 26.37 7.57 22.29
CA HIS A 17 25.24 8.18 22.98
C HIS A 17 25.62 8.57 24.43
N PRO A 18 24.86 9.47 25.09
CA PRO A 18 25.21 10.01 26.41
C PRO A 18 25.07 9.02 27.57
N PHE A 19 24.50 7.84 27.35
CA PHE A 19 24.31 6.84 28.39
C PHE A 19 25.53 5.91 28.45
N GLY A 20 26.08 5.65 29.64
CA GLY A 20 27.28 4.86 29.83
C GLY A 20 27.17 3.35 29.56
N ARG A 21 26.13 2.91 28.84
CA ARG A 21 25.90 1.48 28.51
C ARG A 21 25.73 1.32 27.02
N ALA A 22 26.30 0.27 26.45
CA ALA A 22 26.09 -0.09 25.04
C ALA A 22 24.62 -0.40 24.72
N LEU A 23 24.19 -0.17 23.50
CA LEU A 23 22.86 -0.54 23.02
C LEU A 23 22.65 -2.06 23.12
N SER A 24 21.46 -2.47 23.55
CA SER A 24 21.15 -3.89 23.69
C SER A 24 21.03 -4.60 22.34
N PRO A 25 21.82 -5.65 22.05
CA PRO A 25 21.67 -6.42 20.80
C PRO A 25 20.35 -7.20 20.74
N LYS A 26 19.66 -7.37 21.88
CA LYS A 26 18.35 -8.03 21.96
C LYS A 26 17.19 -7.11 21.56
N ASN A 27 17.44 -5.80 21.41
CA ASN A 27 16.40 -4.85 21.01
C ASN A 27 15.86 -5.18 19.61
N ARG A 28 14.53 -5.06 19.47
CA ARG A 28 13.83 -5.38 18.21
C ARG A 28 14.33 -4.58 16.99
N TRP A 29 14.73 -3.31 17.18
CA TRP A 29 15.23 -2.48 16.09
C TRP A 29 16.65 -2.85 15.69
N VAL A 30 17.48 -3.26 16.65
CA VAL A 30 18.84 -3.77 16.37
C VAL A 30 18.76 -5.08 15.60
N LYS A 31 17.90 -6.01 16.02
CA LYS A 31 17.66 -7.28 15.29
C LYS A 31 17.14 -7.03 13.87
N LEU A 32 16.17 -6.12 13.74
CA LEU A 32 15.62 -5.77 12.43
C LEU A 32 16.67 -5.11 11.54
N ALA A 33 17.51 -4.22 12.07
CA ALA A 33 18.61 -3.59 11.33
C ALA A 33 19.58 -4.61 10.74
N ALA A 34 19.92 -5.66 11.47
CA ALA A 34 20.80 -6.72 11.00
C ALA A 34 20.17 -7.63 9.93
N LEU A 35 18.83 -7.65 9.83
CA LEU A 35 18.11 -8.50 8.88
C LEU A 35 17.89 -7.84 7.52
N ILE A 36 17.77 -6.52 7.49
CA ILE A 36 17.45 -5.74 6.27
C ILE A 36 18.65 -5.71 5.33
N PRO A 37 18.47 -6.01 4.02
CA PRO A 37 19.50 -5.87 3.00
C PRO A 37 19.66 -4.39 2.58
N TRP A 38 20.22 -3.55 3.46
CA TRP A 38 20.28 -2.09 3.30
C TRP A 38 20.92 -1.66 1.99
N ASP A 39 22.05 -2.27 1.61
CA ASP A 39 22.82 -1.87 0.44
C ASP A 39 22.01 -2.10 -0.85
N ALA A 40 21.31 -3.23 -0.93
CA ALA A 40 20.46 -3.54 -2.08
C ALA A 40 19.25 -2.59 -2.17
N LEU A 41 18.57 -2.32 -1.04
CA LEU A 41 17.46 -1.35 -1.00
C LEU A 41 17.93 0.06 -1.36
N ALA A 42 19.10 0.46 -0.86
CA ALA A 42 19.71 1.76 -1.16
C ALA A 42 20.04 1.89 -2.65
N GLY A 43 20.54 0.82 -3.28
CA GLY A 43 20.82 0.80 -4.72
C GLY A 43 19.57 1.08 -5.57
N VAL A 44 18.41 0.54 -5.19
CA VAL A 44 17.14 0.83 -5.89
C VAL A 44 16.72 2.30 -5.69
N TYR A 45 16.80 2.83 -4.47
CA TYR A 45 16.43 4.21 -4.19
C TYR A 45 17.36 5.21 -4.86
N ALA A 46 18.67 4.93 -4.89
CA ALA A 46 19.67 5.82 -5.49
C ALA A 46 19.41 6.06 -6.99
N LYS A 47 18.87 5.08 -7.72
CA LYS A 47 18.49 5.24 -9.13
C LYS A 47 17.39 6.29 -9.35
N ALA A 48 16.60 6.58 -8.34
CA ALA A 48 15.55 7.61 -8.39
C ALA A 48 16.06 9.02 -8.01
N LEU A 49 17.36 9.18 -7.73
CA LEU A 49 18.00 10.45 -7.37
C LEU A 49 18.82 10.99 -8.52
N SER A 50 18.85 12.33 -8.66
CA SER A 50 19.78 12.99 -9.59
C SER A 50 21.22 12.92 -9.05
N THR A 51 22.16 12.57 -9.92
CA THR A 51 23.59 12.52 -9.60
C THR A 51 24.31 13.82 -9.94
N THR A 52 23.73 14.65 -10.81
CA THR A 52 24.41 15.78 -11.46
C THR A 52 24.02 17.16 -10.94
N SER A 53 22.85 17.29 -10.31
CA SER A 53 22.37 18.60 -9.85
C SER A 53 21.47 18.49 -8.61
N GLY A 54 21.48 19.54 -7.78
CA GLY A 54 20.58 19.70 -6.64
C GLY A 54 21.30 19.76 -5.30
N ARG A 55 20.51 20.01 -4.25
CA ARG A 55 20.96 19.99 -2.85
C ARG A 55 21.38 18.57 -2.45
N ASP A 56 22.33 18.46 -1.53
CA ASP A 56 22.71 17.19 -0.91
C ASP A 56 21.49 16.39 -0.45
N SER A 57 21.48 15.11 -0.78
CA SER A 57 20.41 14.21 -0.33
C SER A 57 20.51 13.95 1.18
N ILE A 58 19.37 13.65 1.80
CA ILE A 58 19.37 12.99 3.09
C ILE A 58 19.96 11.60 2.89
N ASP A 59 20.67 11.08 3.90
CA ASP A 59 21.21 9.72 3.86
C ASP A 59 20.11 8.70 3.48
N ILE A 60 20.41 7.85 2.51
CA ILE A 60 19.42 6.89 1.97
C ILE A 60 18.95 5.92 3.05
N ARG A 61 19.84 5.47 3.94
CA ARG A 61 19.46 4.59 5.05
C ARG A 61 18.51 5.29 6.01
N MET A 62 18.69 6.59 6.25
CA MET A 62 17.74 7.40 7.03
C MET A 62 16.37 7.42 6.36
N VAL A 63 16.29 7.61 5.04
CA VAL A 63 15.02 7.61 4.29
C VAL A 63 14.30 6.27 4.39
N ILE A 64 15.01 5.17 4.11
CA ILE A 64 14.44 3.81 4.18
C ILE A 64 14.01 3.49 5.61
N GLY A 65 14.88 3.77 6.59
CA GLY A 65 14.60 3.54 8.00
C GLY A 65 13.39 4.31 8.49
N ALA A 66 13.26 5.58 8.13
CA ALA A 66 12.12 6.42 8.50
C ALA A 66 10.80 5.92 7.89
N LEU A 67 10.80 5.43 6.63
CA LEU A 67 9.63 4.82 6.01
C LEU A 67 9.19 3.54 6.77
N ILE A 68 10.15 2.71 7.14
CA ILE A 68 9.87 1.48 7.90
C ILE A 68 9.32 1.81 9.30
N VAL A 69 9.96 2.74 10.03
CA VAL A 69 9.51 3.19 11.35
C VAL A 69 8.10 3.73 11.28
N LYS A 70 7.83 4.62 10.32
CA LYS A 70 6.53 5.23 10.08
C LYS A 70 5.42 4.19 9.99
N HIS A 71 5.55 3.25 9.08
CA HIS A 71 4.49 2.28 8.80
C HIS A 71 4.45 1.15 9.84
N LYS A 72 5.59 0.72 10.40
CA LYS A 72 5.64 -0.29 11.47
C LYS A 72 5.01 0.21 12.77
N LEU A 73 5.10 1.52 13.06
CA LEU A 73 4.51 2.14 14.25
C LEU A 73 3.18 2.86 13.99
N GLY A 74 2.72 2.93 12.74
CA GLY A 74 1.47 3.60 12.37
C GLY A 74 1.48 5.12 12.58
N LEU A 75 2.65 5.77 12.45
CA LEU A 75 2.83 7.20 12.71
C LEU A 75 2.51 8.05 11.48
N ASP A 76 2.19 9.32 11.71
CA ASP A 76 2.18 10.34 10.66
C ASP A 76 3.60 10.86 10.37
N ASP A 77 3.76 11.77 9.39
CA ASP A 77 5.07 12.26 8.97
C ASP A 77 5.79 13.00 10.11
N ARG A 78 5.07 13.82 10.89
CA ARG A 78 5.64 14.59 12.02
C ARG A 78 5.96 13.68 13.19
N GLY A 79 5.03 12.83 13.58
CA GLY A 79 5.24 11.87 14.67
C GLY A 79 6.39 10.90 14.37
N THR A 80 6.66 10.58 13.10
CA THR A 80 7.80 9.75 12.73
C THR A 80 9.13 10.47 12.98
N VAL A 81 9.23 11.73 12.56
CA VAL A 81 10.44 12.54 12.79
C VAL A 81 10.69 12.74 14.29
N ALA A 82 9.66 13.13 15.05
CA ALA A 82 9.75 13.29 16.49
C ALA A 82 10.18 11.99 17.18
N MET A 83 9.57 10.85 16.84
CA MET A 83 9.91 9.54 17.41
C MET A 83 11.37 9.13 17.10
N ILE A 84 11.90 9.45 15.92
CA ILE A 84 13.30 9.20 15.59
C ILE A 84 14.22 10.11 16.43
N SER A 85 13.88 11.40 16.61
CA SER A 85 14.69 12.34 17.42
C SER A 85 14.80 11.91 18.90
N GLU A 86 13.75 11.30 19.44
CA GLU A 86 13.65 10.95 20.86
C GLU A 86 14.27 9.57 21.19
N ASN A 87 14.44 8.69 20.20
CA ASN A 87 14.73 7.28 20.44
C ASN A 87 16.07 6.84 19.87
N ILE A 88 17.02 6.53 20.75
CA ILE A 88 18.39 6.10 20.40
C ILE A 88 18.40 4.85 19.47
N TYR A 89 17.52 3.88 19.70
CA TYR A 89 17.44 2.68 18.87
C TYR A 89 16.91 2.96 17.47
N LEU A 90 16.00 3.93 17.34
CA LEU A 90 15.51 4.35 16.03
C LEU A 90 16.55 5.15 15.27
N GLN A 91 17.34 5.98 15.97
CA GLN A 91 18.46 6.69 15.36
C GLN A 91 19.52 5.72 14.82
N TYR A 92 19.92 4.73 15.64
CA TYR A 92 20.80 3.65 15.19
C TYR A 92 20.21 2.92 13.97
N PHE A 93 18.94 2.53 14.04
CA PHE A 93 18.23 1.84 12.95
C PHE A 93 18.28 2.65 11.64
N CYS A 94 18.04 3.95 11.73
CA CYS A 94 18.05 4.87 10.60
C CYS A 94 19.46 5.26 10.11
N GLY A 95 20.54 4.75 10.72
CA GLY A 95 21.91 4.93 10.23
C GLY A 95 22.67 6.09 10.84
N LEU A 96 22.17 6.74 11.90
CA LEU A 96 22.95 7.73 12.63
C LEU A 96 24.08 7.05 13.41
N GLN A 97 25.24 7.69 13.44
CA GLN A 97 26.42 7.20 14.15
C GLN A 97 26.45 7.63 15.64
N SER A 98 25.71 8.68 15.96
CA SER A 98 25.60 9.21 17.33
C SER A 98 24.19 9.71 17.59
N PHE A 99 23.82 9.74 18.85
CA PHE A 99 22.55 10.33 19.29
C PHE A 99 22.52 11.82 19.04
N GLN A 100 21.45 12.29 18.41
CA GLN A 100 21.21 13.70 18.10
C GLN A 100 19.83 14.10 18.60
N VAL A 101 19.74 15.26 19.24
CA VAL A 101 18.46 15.82 19.71
C VAL A 101 17.71 16.54 18.57
N ALA A 102 18.45 17.04 17.58
CA ALA A 102 17.85 17.73 16.45
C ALA A 102 17.03 16.79 15.55
N GLU A 103 15.97 17.33 14.96
CA GLU A 103 15.20 16.60 13.94
C GLU A 103 16.12 16.17 12.78
N PRO A 104 16.12 14.87 12.40
CA PRO A 104 17.00 14.37 11.34
C PRO A 104 16.69 14.99 9.97
N PHE A 105 15.43 15.39 9.76
CA PHE A 105 14.97 16.11 8.56
C PHE A 105 13.57 16.68 8.80
N HIS A 106 13.19 17.66 7.98
CA HIS A 106 11.87 18.26 8.08
C HIS A 106 10.77 17.30 7.56
N PRO A 107 9.60 17.14 8.23
CA PRO A 107 8.55 16.16 7.87
C PRO A 107 8.04 16.26 6.42
N THR A 108 8.14 17.42 5.77
CA THR A 108 7.75 17.60 4.36
C THR A 108 8.55 16.75 3.38
N VAL A 109 9.74 16.30 3.76
CA VAL A 109 10.61 15.43 2.96
C VAL A 109 9.90 14.12 2.61
N PHE A 110 9.02 13.60 3.48
CA PHE A 110 8.22 12.44 3.16
C PHE A 110 7.33 12.61 1.92
N VAL A 111 6.91 13.83 1.60
CA VAL A 111 6.15 14.10 0.37
C VAL A 111 7.03 13.87 -0.86
N ASP A 112 8.27 14.33 -0.82
CA ASP A 112 9.21 14.18 -1.93
C ASP A 112 9.70 12.74 -2.06
N ILE A 113 9.90 12.04 -0.95
CA ILE A 113 10.18 10.61 -0.95
C ILE A 113 9.05 9.85 -1.67
N ARG A 114 7.79 10.08 -1.29
CA ARG A 114 6.62 9.43 -1.91
C ARG A 114 6.44 9.76 -3.39
N LYS A 115 6.89 10.92 -3.86
CA LYS A 115 6.88 11.25 -5.29
C LYS A 115 7.95 10.49 -6.08
N ARG A 116 9.10 10.22 -5.45
CA ARG A 116 10.22 9.50 -6.06
C ARG A 116 10.04 7.99 -6.06
N MET A 117 9.37 7.47 -5.01
CA MET A 117 9.13 6.05 -4.82
C MET A 117 7.75 5.67 -5.37
N GLY A 118 7.71 5.18 -6.59
CA GLY A 118 6.51 4.61 -7.21
C GLY A 118 6.32 3.12 -6.91
N GLY A 119 5.33 2.50 -7.57
CA GLY A 119 5.06 1.07 -7.43
C GLY A 119 6.28 0.20 -7.79
N GLU A 120 6.92 0.47 -8.93
CA GLU A 120 8.08 -0.30 -9.41
C GLU A 120 9.23 -0.39 -8.39
N GLN A 121 9.57 0.73 -7.72
CA GLN A 121 10.64 0.75 -6.73
C GLN A 121 10.28 -0.10 -5.50
N PHE A 122 9.01 -0.05 -5.07
CA PHE A 122 8.53 -0.90 -3.97
C PHE A 122 8.43 -2.37 -4.37
N ASP A 123 8.13 -2.69 -5.63
CA ASP A 123 8.13 -4.06 -6.13
C ASP A 123 9.55 -4.64 -6.13
N MET A 124 10.55 -3.87 -6.59
CA MET A 124 11.97 -4.27 -6.47
C MET A 124 12.39 -4.48 -5.01
N TRP A 125 11.95 -3.60 -4.09
CA TRP A 125 12.21 -3.80 -2.66
C TRP A 125 11.53 -5.05 -2.11
N ASN A 126 10.30 -5.34 -2.52
CA ASN A 126 9.59 -6.54 -2.12
C ASN A 126 10.30 -7.81 -2.62
N GLU A 127 10.82 -7.81 -3.84
CA GLU A 127 11.61 -8.92 -4.39
C GLU A 127 12.84 -9.20 -3.54
N LEU A 128 13.63 -8.19 -3.20
CA LEU A 128 14.78 -8.34 -2.31
C LEU A 128 14.43 -8.92 -0.93
N ILE A 129 13.27 -8.54 -0.38
CA ILE A 129 12.79 -9.09 0.90
C ILE A 129 12.33 -10.54 0.75
N ILE A 130 11.67 -10.90 -0.35
CA ILE A 130 11.23 -12.26 -0.66
C ILE A 130 12.44 -13.18 -0.87
N GLU A 131 13.43 -12.75 -1.66
CA GLU A 131 14.68 -13.49 -1.86
C GLU A 131 15.40 -13.75 -0.54
N LYS A 132 15.50 -12.73 0.32
CA LYS A 132 16.07 -12.86 1.66
C LYS A 132 15.30 -13.86 2.51
N ALA A 133 13.96 -13.84 2.47
CA ALA A 133 13.13 -14.80 3.19
C ALA A 133 13.33 -16.24 2.66
N ASP A 134 13.44 -16.42 1.35
CA ASP A 134 13.65 -17.72 0.74
C ASP A 134 15.05 -18.28 1.04
N SER A 135 16.06 -17.43 1.19
CA SER A 135 17.41 -17.85 1.62
C SER A 135 17.45 -18.42 3.04
N LEU A 136 16.51 -18.03 3.90
CA LEU A 136 16.38 -18.51 5.27
C LEU A 136 15.56 -19.81 5.41
N LYS A 137 14.84 -20.21 4.33
CA LYS A 137 14.08 -21.47 4.35
C LYS A 137 15.05 -22.65 4.23
N PRO A 138 14.86 -23.76 4.98
CA PRO A 138 15.66 -24.95 4.82
C PRO A 138 15.55 -25.44 3.38
N LYS A 139 16.69 -25.64 2.73
CA LYS A 139 16.73 -26.27 1.41
C LYS A 139 16.12 -27.66 1.56
N LYS A 140 14.94 -27.88 1.02
CA LYS A 140 14.45 -29.25 0.83
C LYS A 140 15.46 -29.94 -0.05
N GLU A 141 16.08 -31.00 0.49
CA GLU A 141 16.95 -31.87 -0.29
C GLU A 141 16.25 -32.20 -1.61
N ARG A 142 16.82 -31.73 -2.69
CA ARG A 142 16.44 -32.23 -4.01
C ARG A 142 16.92 -33.68 -4.03
N ASN A 143 16.02 -34.64 -3.97
CA ASN A 143 16.31 -35.98 -4.41
C ASN A 143 16.81 -35.87 -5.86
N ILE A 144 18.14 -35.85 -6.01
CA ILE A 144 18.82 -35.91 -7.28
C ILE A 144 18.79 -37.38 -7.66
N ASN A 145 17.69 -37.84 -8.22
CA ASN A 145 17.77 -38.96 -9.13
C ASN A 145 18.38 -38.39 -10.41
N LYS A 146 19.68 -38.64 -10.54
CA LYS A 146 20.43 -38.50 -11.78
C LYS A 146 19.81 -39.44 -12.80
N ASP A 147 19.00 -38.91 -13.68
CA ASP A 147 18.88 -39.41 -15.03
C ASP A 147 19.18 -38.26 -15.97
N ARG A 148 20.36 -38.34 -16.57
CA ARG A 148 20.79 -37.59 -17.74
C ARG A 148 19.94 -38.08 -18.89
N ASP A 149 19.01 -37.24 -19.36
CA ASP A 149 18.70 -37.15 -20.77
C ASP A 149 18.11 -35.79 -21.08
N SER A 150 18.70 -35.17 -22.06
CA SER A 150 18.38 -33.89 -22.65
C SER A 150 17.00 -33.95 -23.31
N ASP A 151 16.05 -33.24 -22.72
CA ASP A 151 14.92 -32.56 -23.36
C ASP A 151 14.32 -31.65 -22.31
N GLU A 152 14.17 -30.37 -22.62
CA GLU A 152 13.54 -29.36 -21.75
C GLU A 152 12.10 -29.76 -21.45
N LYS A 153 11.90 -30.61 -20.44
CA LYS A 153 10.56 -30.83 -19.87
C LYS A 153 10.12 -29.55 -19.21
N PRO A 154 8.91 -29.07 -19.50
CA PRO A 154 8.36 -27.87 -18.86
C PRO A 154 8.46 -28.04 -17.35
N THR A 155 9.05 -27.06 -16.67
CA THR A 155 9.23 -27.06 -15.21
C THR A 155 7.90 -27.33 -14.53
N ALA A 156 7.82 -28.39 -13.72
CA ALA A 156 6.59 -28.78 -13.05
C ALA A 156 6.05 -27.63 -12.17
N ASN A 157 4.74 -27.36 -12.24
CA ASN A 157 4.09 -26.33 -11.43
C ASN A 157 4.36 -26.52 -9.94
N LYS A 158 4.66 -25.43 -9.19
CA LYS A 158 4.97 -25.47 -7.75
C LYS A 158 4.30 -24.33 -6.99
N GLY A 159 4.03 -24.56 -5.70
CA GLY A 159 3.53 -23.52 -4.80
C GLY A 159 2.02 -23.27 -4.89
N THR A 160 1.56 -22.38 -4.01
CA THR A 160 0.16 -21.97 -3.92
C THR A 160 0.08 -20.45 -4.02
N LEU A 161 -0.63 -19.96 -5.01
CA LEU A 161 -0.93 -18.55 -5.20
C LEU A 161 -2.32 -18.25 -4.63
N LYS A 162 -2.42 -17.24 -3.78
CA LYS A 162 -3.70 -16.72 -3.27
C LYS A 162 -3.89 -15.30 -3.81
N ILE A 163 -5.05 -15.03 -4.37
CA ILE A 163 -5.38 -13.72 -4.94
C ILE A 163 -6.71 -13.23 -4.40
N ASP A 164 -6.78 -11.93 -4.15
CA ASP A 164 -8.01 -11.25 -3.73
C ASP A 164 -7.87 -9.73 -3.92
N ALA A 165 -8.97 -8.98 -3.77
CA ALA A 165 -8.97 -7.54 -3.88
C ALA A 165 -9.50 -6.88 -2.59
N THR A 166 -9.00 -5.68 -2.33
CA THR A 166 -9.47 -4.85 -1.22
C THR A 166 -9.46 -3.38 -1.64
N VAL A 167 -9.97 -2.51 -0.77
CA VAL A 167 -9.88 -1.06 -0.94
C VAL A 167 -9.00 -0.48 0.16
N ALA A 168 -8.07 0.38 -0.25
CA ALA A 168 -7.32 1.25 0.66
C ALA A 168 -8.11 2.55 0.83
N ASP A 169 -8.70 2.74 2.00
CA ASP A 169 -9.56 3.89 2.25
C ASP A 169 -8.74 5.17 2.38
N GLN A 170 -9.14 6.19 1.63
CA GLN A 170 -8.56 7.51 1.70
C GLN A 170 -9.11 8.29 2.91
N LYS A 171 -8.25 8.99 3.63
CA LYS A 171 -8.65 9.86 4.75
C LYS A 171 -9.41 11.08 4.23
N ILE A 172 -10.70 10.91 4.00
CA ILE A 172 -11.62 11.98 3.63
C ILE A 172 -12.82 12.01 4.59
N VAL A 173 -13.44 13.16 4.71
CA VAL A 173 -14.75 13.25 5.40
C VAL A 173 -15.75 12.43 4.60
N PHE A 174 -16.59 11.62 5.28
CA PHE A 174 -17.60 10.82 4.60
C PHE A 174 -18.42 11.68 3.61
N PRO A 175 -18.36 11.37 2.32
CA PRO A 175 -18.93 12.24 1.30
C PRO A 175 -20.44 12.09 1.26
N THR A 176 -21.11 13.24 1.37
CA THR A 176 -22.53 13.39 1.08
C THR A 176 -22.70 14.50 0.04
N ASP A 177 -23.71 14.41 -0.82
CA ASP A 177 -23.96 15.45 -1.84
C ASP A 177 -24.17 16.82 -1.19
N ALA A 178 -24.81 16.87 -0.03
CA ALA A 178 -25.00 18.09 0.73
C ALA A 178 -23.68 18.74 1.18
N ASN A 179 -22.75 17.93 1.71
CA ASN A 179 -21.45 18.42 2.16
C ASN A 179 -20.54 18.79 0.97
N LEU A 180 -20.58 18.01 -0.10
CA LEU A 180 -19.82 18.29 -1.31
C LEU A 180 -20.23 19.63 -1.94
N LEU A 181 -21.54 19.86 -2.11
CA LEU A 181 -22.07 21.12 -2.65
C LEU A 181 -21.80 22.30 -1.72
N HIS A 182 -21.92 22.11 -0.39
CA HIS A 182 -21.55 23.13 0.58
C HIS A 182 -20.08 23.53 0.47
N THR A 183 -19.17 22.56 0.36
CA THR A 183 -17.74 22.80 0.23
C THR A 183 -17.43 23.48 -1.11
N ALA A 184 -18.04 23.03 -2.22
CA ALA A 184 -17.91 23.66 -3.53
C ALA A 184 -18.37 25.13 -3.53
N ARG A 185 -19.50 25.41 -2.87
CA ARG A 185 -19.99 26.77 -2.71
C ARG A 185 -19.01 27.63 -1.90
N LYS A 186 -18.52 27.13 -0.77
CA LYS A 186 -17.56 27.84 0.08
C LYS A 186 -16.24 28.17 -0.65
N GLU A 187 -15.72 27.22 -1.42
CA GLU A 187 -14.51 27.44 -2.22
C GLU A 187 -14.78 28.44 -3.38
N SER A 188 -15.95 28.37 -4.04
CA SER A 188 -16.32 29.37 -5.06
C SER A 188 -16.43 30.77 -4.46
N GLU A 189 -16.96 30.93 -3.24
CA GLU A 189 -16.99 32.23 -2.53
C GLU A 189 -15.59 32.77 -2.23
N ARG A 190 -14.66 31.90 -1.88
CA ARG A 190 -13.26 32.26 -1.66
C ARG A 190 -12.58 32.72 -2.96
N ILE A 191 -12.85 32.04 -4.06
CA ILE A 191 -12.33 32.43 -5.39
C ILE A 191 -12.91 33.79 -5.81
N ILE A 192 -14.19 34.04 -5.60
CA ILE A 192 -14.81 35.35 -5.84
C ILE A 192 -14.08 36.44 -5.05
N ASP A 193 -13.75 36.20 -3.78
CA ASP A 193 -13.03 37.16 -2.94
C ASP A 193 -11.64 37.50 -3.49
N ILE A 194 -10.93 36.51 -3.99
CA ILE A 194 -9.59 36.66 -4.59
C ILE A 194 -9.67 37.48 -5.91
N LEU A 195 -10.61 37.10 -6.77
CA LEU A 195 -10.78 37.77 -8.07
C LEU A 195 -11.29 39.20 -7.93
N TYR A 196 -12.28 39.42 -7.06
CA TYR A 196 -12.84 40.75 -6.82
C TYR A 196 -11.76 41.76 -6.43
N LYS A 197 -10.80 41.38 -5.57
CA LYS A 197 -9.69 42.26 -5.17
C LYS A 197 -8.82 42.72 -6.33
N GLN A 198 -8.83 41.98 -7.46
CA GLN A 198 -8.03 42.29 -8.64
C GLN A 198 -8.78 43.15 -9.66
N THR A 199 -10.10 43.29 -9.54
CA THR A 199 -10.90 44.07 -10.52
C THR A 199 -10.91 45.57 -10.23
N GLY A 200 -10.53 46.03 -9.03
CA GLY A 200 -10.67 47.42 -8.61
C GLY A 200 -12.13 47.91 -8.50
N SER A 201 -13.09 47.01 -8.65
CA SER A 201 -14.52 47.34 -8.59
C SER A 201 -14.95 47.83 -7.21
N LYS A 202 -15.82 48.89 -7.14
CA LYS A 202 -16.35 49.41 -5.89
C LYS A 202 -17.35 48.47 -5.21
N THR A 203 -18.06 47.64 -5.98
CA THR A 203 -19.14 46.77 -5.47
C THR A 203 -18.83 45.30 -5.70
N LYS A 204 -18.83 44.54 -4.62
CA LYS A 204 -18.63 43.09 -4.65
C LYS A 204 -19.90 42.37 -5.09
N PRO A 205 -19.83 41.33 -5.94
CA PRO A 205 -20.98 40.49 -6.29
C PRO A 205 -21.64 39.87 -5.07
N ARG A 206 -22.99 39.88 -5.03
CA ARG A 206 -23.77 39.35 -3.93
C ARG A 206 -23.83 37.81 -3.96
N ASP A 207 -23.11 37.12 -3.09
CA ASP A 207 -22.95 35.66 -3.06
C ASP A 207 -23.90 34.92 -2.09
N TYR A 208 -24.65 35.61 -1.27
CA TYR A 208 -25.61 35.07 -0.29
C TYR A 208 -24.99 34.09 0.73
N ARG A 209 -23.69 34.14 0.97
CA ARG A 209 -22.93 33.17 1.81
C ARG A 209 -23.50 33.01 3.22
N ARG A 210 -23.99 34.07 3.85
CA ARG A 210 -24.56 34.02 5.19
C ARG A 210 -25.84 33.18 5.23
N VAL A 211 -26.75 33.40 4.29
CA VAL A 211 -28.01 32.65 4.18
C VAL A 211 -27.75 31.20 3.89
N ALA A 212 -26.92 30.91 2.89
CA ALA A 212 -26.58 29.55 2.47
C ALA A 212 -25.89 28.76 3.60
N ARG A 213 -25.02 29.41 4.39
CA ARG A 213 -24.41 28.82 5.58
C ARG A 213 -25.43 28.48 6.66
N LYS A 214 -26.35 29.41 6.97
CA LYS A 214 -27.42 29.19 7.94
C LYS A 214 -28.29 28.00 7.54
N GLU A 215 -28.68 27.93 6.28
CA GLU A 215 -29.46 26.80 5.74
C GLU A 215 -28.72 25.48 5.82
N TYR A 216 -27.41 25.45 5.48
CA TYR A 216 -26.59 24.24 5.60
C TYR A 216 -26.50 23.77 7.05
N VAL A 217 -26.23 24.66 8.01
CA VAL A 217 -26.11 24.30 9.43
C VAL A 217 -27.44 23.75 9.95
N ALA A 218 -28.57 24.40 9.61
CA ALA A 218 -29.90 23.94 10.00
C ALA A 218 -30.20 22.55 9.41
N PHE A 219 -29.86 22.34 8.14
CA PHE A 219 -30.03 21.05 7.48
C PHE A 219 -29.12 19.95 8.09
N SER A 220 -27.87 20.27 8.40
CA SER A 220 -26.88 19.31 8.95
C SER A 220 -27.30 18.80 10.32
N LYS A 221 -27.85 19.64 11.17
CA LYS A 221 -28.30 19.32 12.54
C LYS A 221 -29.48 18.34 12.59
N LYS A 222 -30.27 18.23 11.52
CA LYS A 222 -31.39 17.29 11.48
C LYS A 222 -30.91 15.84 11.48
N LYS A 223 -31.35 15.04 12.46
CA LYS A 223 -31.02 13.61 12.54
C LYS A 223 -31.70 12.80 11.42
N ARG A 224 -33.00 13.05 11.19
CA ARG A 224 -33.77 12.39 10.10
C ARG A 224 -34.09 13.41 9.02
N LYS A 225 -33.88 13.05 7.76
CA LYS A 225 -34.09 13.89 6.59
C LYS A 225 -34.94 13.13 5.58
N SER A 226 -36.08 13.68 5.18
CA SER A 226 -36.92 13.09 4.14
C SER A 226 -36.27 13.28 2.76
N LYS A 227 -36.61 12.42 1.80
CA LYS A 227 -36.15 12.56 0.39
C LYS A 227 -36.54 13.93 -0.20
N LYS A 228 -37.74 14.43 0.10
CA LYS A 228 -38.24 15.74 -0.34
C LYS A 228 -37.40 16.88 0.23
N GLU A 229 -37.05 16.85 1.52
CA GLU A 229 -36.18 17.86 2.14
C GLU A 229 -34.77 17.83 1.57
N MET A 230 -34.21 16.63 1.38
CA MET A 230 -32.88 16.45 0.77
C MET A 230 -32.86 17.09 -0.64
N ARG A 231 -33.82 16.74 -1.48
CA ARG A 231 -33.94 17.29 -2.84
C ARG A 231 -34.12 18.81 -2.82
N LYS A 232 -34.97 19.36 -1.95
CA LYS A 232 -35.15 20.81 -1.79
C LYS A 232 -33.84 21.50 -1.41
N PHE A 233 -33.09 20.91 -0.49
CA PHE A 233 -31.82 21.45 -0.04
C PHE A 233 -30.76 21.41 -1.16
N ILE A 234 -30.59 20.29 -1.83
CA ILE A 234 -29.65 20.14 -2.98
C ILE A 234 -29.98 21.18 -4.06
N GLY A 235 -31.26 21.34 -4.44
CA GLY A 235 -31.69 22.33 -5.43
C GLY A 235 -31.36 23.77 -5.04
N LYS A 236 -31.42 24.10 -3.73
CA LYS A 236 -30.99 25.43 -3.24
C LYS A 236 -29.47 25.59 -3.35
N GLN A 237 -28.69 24.61 -2.94
CA GLN A 237 -27.23 24.67 -3.01
C GLN A 237 -26.74 24.77 -4.48
N LEU A 238 -27.36 24.05 -5.42
CA LEU A 238 -27.08 24.16 -6.84
C LEU A 238 -27.34 25.57 -7.37
N ARG A 239 -28.43 26.23 -6.95
CA ARG A 239 -28.71 27.63 -7.35
C ARG A 239 -27.66 28.61 -6.81
N TYR A 240 -27.22 28.43 -5.56
CA TYR A 240 -26.13 29.24 -5.01
C TYR A 240 -24.84 29.02 -5.80
N LEU A 241 -24.49 27.77 -6.08
CA LEU A 241 -23.27 27.42 -6.79
C LEU A 241 -23.27 27.96 -8.22
N LYS A 242 -24.40 27.81 -8.96
CA LYS A 242 -24.58 28.38 -10.32
C LYS A 242 -24.30 29.87 -10.33
N ARG A 243 -24.88 30.62 -9.38
CA ARG A 243 -24.67 32.06 -9.26
C ARG A 243 -23.19 32.39 -9.01
N ASN A 244 -22.56 31.67 -8.09
CA ASN A 244 -21.14 31.89 -7.79
C ASN A 244 -20.26 31.63 -9.01
N LEU A 245 -20.51 30.57 -9.77
CA LEU A 245 -19.80 30.27 -11.00
C LEU A 245 -19.96 31.42 -12.03
N SER A 246 -21.19 31.92 -12.23
CA SER A 246 -21.42 33.07 -13.13
C SER A 246 -20.72 34.35 -12.64
N HIS A 247 -20.61 34.56 -11.32
CA HIS A 247 -19.84 35.69 -10.79
C HIS A 247 -18.34 35.53 -11.04
N ILE A 248 -17.79 34.31 -10.91
CA ILE A 248 -16.39 34.03 -11.21
C ILE A 248 -16.10 34.32 -12.69
N GLU A 249 -16.93 33.82 -13.62
CA GLU A 249 -16.81 34.08 -15.06
C GLU A 249 -16.74 35.57 -15.35
N LYS A 250 -17.73 36.36 -14.86
CA LYS A 250 -17.78 37.82 -15.05
C LYS A 250 -16.54 38.53 -14.49
N LEU A 251 -16.05 38.11 -13.32
CA LEU A 251 -14.85 38.71 -12.73
C LEU A 251 -13.59 38.38 -13.55
N LEU A 252 -13.51 37.19 -14.11
CA LEU A 252 -12.41 36.79 -14.99
C LEU A 252 -12.42 37.57 -16.31
N ASP A 253 -13.59 37.79 -16.92
CA ASP A 253 -13.76 38.63 -18.11
C ASP A 253 -13.33 40.08 -17.82
N GLN A 254 -13.75 40.64 -16.69
CA GLN A 254 -13.33 41.97 -16.24
C GLN A 254 -11.82 42.08 -16.07
N ILE A 255 -11.18 41.11 -15.43
CA ILE A 255 -9.73 41.08 -15.25
C ILE A 255 -9.01 40.95 -16.61
N ALA A 256 -9.54 40.12 -17.52
CA ALA A 256 -8.99 39.99 -18.86
C ALA A 256 -8.99 41.31 -19.63
N THR A 257 -10.13 41.99 -19.56
CA THR A 257 -10.29 43.33 -20.18
C THR A 257 -9.34 44.35 -19.59
N LEU A 258 -9.26 44.44 -18.24
CA LEU A 258 -8.37 45.37 -17.56
C LEU A 258 -6.90 45.16 -17.86
N LYS A 259 -6.47 43.91 -18.04
CA LYS A 259 -5.08 43.55 -18.33
C LYS A 259 -4.74 43.59 -19.83
N LYS A 260 -5.67 44.06 -20.71
CA LYS A 260 -5.51 44.05 -22.17
C LYS A 260 -5.04 42.69 -22.72
N ARG A 261 -5.51 41.60 -22.11
CA ARG A 261 -5.17 40.25 -22.56
C ARG A 261 -6.13 39.82 -23.65
N GLN A 262 -5.58 39.30 -24.71
CA GLN A 262 -6.35 38.51 -25.65
C GLN A 262 -6.99 37.38 -24.86
N GLU A 263 -8.27 37.19 -25.09
CA GLU A 263 -9.16 36.18 -24.54
C GLU A 263 -8.57 35.21 -23.54
N LEU A 264 -8.87 35.39 -22.27
CA LEU A 264 -8.73 34.27 -21.32
C LEU A 264 -9.53 33.13 -21.92
N PRO A 265 -8.90 31.95 -22.12
CA PRO A 265 -9.60 30.81 -22.69
C PRO A 265 -10.87 30.57 -21.87
N GLY A 266 -11.96 30.44 -22.58
CA GLY A 266 -13.32 30.35 -22.02
C GLY A 266 -13.34 29.42 -20.84
N MET A 267 -13.86 29.89 -19.74
CA MET A 267 -13.94 29.22 -18.46
C MET A 267 -15.03 28.17 -18.41
N ILE A 268 -15.33 27.62 -19.57
CA ILE A 268 -16.36 26.61 -19.75
C ILE A 268 -15.73 25.24 -19.43
N LEU A 269 -16.47 24.41 -18.79
CA LEU A 269 -16.15 23.02 -18.55
C LEU A 269 -15.66 22.31 -19.80
N GLY A 270 -14.59 21.55 -19.67
CA GLY A 270 -14.04 20.76 -20.75
C GLY A 270 -13.09 21.51 -21.68
N ILE A 271 -12.84 22.79 -21.45
CA ILE A 271 -11.81 23.50 -22.19
C ILE A 271 -10.46 23.11 -21.62
N LYS A 272 -9.68 22.45 -22.46
CA LYS A 272 -8.27 22.21 -22.19
C LYS A 272 -7.58 23.54 -21.97
N GLU A 273 -6.88 23.63 -20.87
CA GLU A 273 -6.06 24.76 -20.52
C GLU A 273 -5.06 25.09 -21.62
N LYS A 274 -5.33 26.15 -22.38
CA LYS A 274 -4.41 26.63 -23.42
C LYS A 274 -3.27 27.46 -22.85
N HIS A 275 -3.52 28.17 -21.74
CA HIS A 275 -2.56 29.10 -21.15
C HIS A 275 -2.65 29.13 -19.61
N PRO A 276 -2.17 28.09 -18.89
CA PRO A 276 -2.28 27.99 -17.42
C PRO A 276 -1.61 29.16 -16.68
N HIS A 277 -0.61 29.80 -17.30
CA HIS A 277 0.11 30.92 -16.71
C HIS A 277 -0.69 32.23 -16.70
N GLN A 278 -1.78 32.31 -17.45
CA GLN A 278 -2.60 33.51 -17.59
C GLN A 278 -3.77 33.56 -16.60
N PHE A 279 -4.06 32.47 -15.91
CA PHE A 279 -5.13 32.44 -14.92
C PHE A 279 -4.77 33.36 -13.74
N PRO A 280 -5.67 34.29 -13.35
CA PRO A 280 -5.32 35.36 -12.39
C PRO A 280 -5.29 34.89 -10.92
N THR A 281 -5.26 33.59 -10.67
CA THR A 281 -5.11 33.02 -9.33
C THR A 281 -4.01 31.95 -9.31
N SER A 282 -3.78 31.34 -8.14
CA SER A 282 -2.83 30.24 -8.01
C SER A 282 -3.26 29.01 -8.83
N LYS A 283 -2.28 28.17 -9.26
CA LYS A 283 -2.54 26.87 -9.90
C LYS A 283 -3.50 25.97 -9.09
N ARG A 284 -3.42 26.08 -7.75
CA ARG A 284 -4.31 25.37 -6.86
C ARG A 284 -5.74 25.87 -6.98
N ASP A 285 -5.96 27.17 -7.01
CA ASP A 285 -7.30 27.76 -7.09
C ASP A 285 -7.93 27.51 -8.46
N GLN A 286 -7.13 27.57 -9.51
CA GLN A 286 -7.54 27.18 -10.86
C GLN A 286 -8.03 25.73 -10.89
N LYS A 287 -7.24 24.78 -10.35
CA LYS A 287 -7.65 23.37 -10.25
C LYS A 287 -8.96 23.20 -9.45
N ILE A 288 -9.08 23.88 -8.31
CA ILE A 288 -10.29 23.85 -7.48
C ILE A 288 -11.50 24.37 -8.27
N TYR A 289 -11.33 25.46 -9.02
CA TYR A 289 -12.40 26.02 -9.85
C TYR A 289 -12.91 25.01 -10.90
N TRP A 290 -12.03 24.34 -11.60
CA TRP A 290 -12.41 23.29 -12.56
C TRP A 290 -13.13 22.13 -11.90
N VAL A 291 -12.64 21.66 -10.75
CA VAL A 291 -13.29 20.60 -10.00
C VAL A 291 -14.70 21.02 -9.56
N ILE A 292 -14.90 22.28 -9.14
CA ILE A 292 -16.21 22.81 -8.75
C ILE A 292 -17.18 22.80 -9.95
N GLN A 293 -16.73 23.16 -11.13
CA GLN A 293 -17.55 23.11 -12.34
C GLN A 293 -18.02 21.67 -12.64
N HIS A 294 -17.10 20.69 -12.60
CA HIS A 294 -17.44 19.28 -12.76
C HIS A 294 -18.43 18.80 -11.71
N ILE A 295 -18.22 19.15 -10.43
CA ILE A 295 -19.16 18.83 -9.36
C ILE A 295 -20.53 19.44 -9.63
N TYR A 296 -20.60 20.70 -10.06
CA TYR A 296 -21.87 21.34 -10.38
C TYR A 296 -22.62 20.56 -11.48
N HIS A 297 -21.95 20.18 -12.57
CA HIS A 297 -22.58 19.45 -13.68
C HIS A 297 -23.01 18.05 -13.26
N GLN A 298 -22.17 17.30 -12.55
CA GLN A 298 -22.52 15.97 -12.06
C GLN A 298 -23.71 16.01 -11.10
N GLN A 299 -23.70 16.95 -10.15
CA GLN A 299 -24.79 17.10 -9.18
C GLN A 299 -26.08 17.65 -9.81
N LYS A 300 -25.97 18.53 -10.80
CA LYS A 300 -27.12 19.04 -11.56
C LYS A 300 -27.74 17.91 -12.41
N TYR A 301 -26.92 17.12 -13.10
CA TYR A 301 -27.39 15.96 -13.85
C TYR A 301 -28.13 14.98 -12.92
N MET A 302 -27.53 14.59 -11.80
CA MET A 302 -28.17 13.67 -10.84
C MET A 302 -29.47 14.25 -10.26
N TYR A 303 -29.51 15.55 -10.03
CA TYR A 303 -30.71 16.25 -9.55
C TYR A 303 -31.83 16.24 -10.60
N ASP A 304 -31.53 16.54 -11.86
CA ASP A 304 -32.51 16.63 -12.95
C ASP A 304 -33.05 15.25 -13.33
N THR A 305 -32.19 14.26 -13.45
CA THR A 305 -32.55 12.88 -13.84
C THR A 305 -33.04 12.03 -12.66
N ASN A 306 -33.03 12.58 -11.43
CA ASN A 306 -33.39 11.87 -10.21
C ASN A 306 -32.60 10.55 -10.01
N THR A 307 -31.33 10.52 -10.43
CA THR A 307 -30.42 9.40 -10.23
C THR A 307 -29.36 9.71 -9.19
N HIS A 308 -28.74 8.67 -8.63
CA HIS A 308 -27.57 8.79 -7.76
C HIS A 308 -26.29 8.27 -8.43
N ARG A 309 -26.35 8.00 -9.73
CA ARG A 309 -25.22 7.45 -10.50
C ARG A 309 -24.81 8.43 -11.58
N VAL A 310 -23.51 8.63 -11.70
CA VAL A 310 -22.87 9.41 -12.77
C VAL A 310 -21.47 8.84 -12.98
N ALA A 311 -20.98 8.86 -14.21
CA ALA A 311 -19.62 8.43 -14.52
C ALA A 311 -18.62 9.34 -13.80
N ASP A 312 -17.49 8.79 -13.42
CA ASP A 312 -16.35 9.49 -12.77
C ASP A 312 -16.76 10.38 -11.60
N ARG A 313 -17.72 9.90 -10.79
CA ARG A 313 -18.31 10.68 -9.70
C ARG A 313 -17.27 11.23 -8.74
N ILE A 314 -17.17 12.55 -8.68
CA ILE A 314 -16.31 13.25 -7.73
C ILE A 314 -17.00 13.28 -6.36
N VAL A 315 -16.28 12.82 -5.33
CA VAL A 315 -16.76 12.77 -3.94
C VAL A 315 -16.00 13.71 -3.01
N ASN A 316 -14.86 14.23 -3.46
CA ASN A 316 -14.06 15.20 -2.70
C ASN A 316 -13.42 16.23 -3.63
N ILE A 317 -13.52 17.52 -3.26
CA ILE A 317 -12.97 18.64 -4.06
C ILE A 317 -11.44 18.60 -4.12
N TYR A 318 -10.81 18.31 -2.98
CA TYR A 318 -9.34 18.37 -2.85
C TYR A 318 -8.67 17.12 -3.38
N GLN A 319 -9.42 16.03 -3.51
CA GLN A 319 -8.98 14.72 -3.99
C GLN A 319 -9.99 14.19 -5.04
N PRO A 320 -10.08 14.86 -6.20
CA PRO A 320 -11.12 14.54 -7.21
C PRO A 320 -10.93 13.18 -7.89
N TYR A 321 -9.78 12.52 -7.69
CA TYR A 321 -9.48 11.19 -8.19
C TYR A 321 -10.09 10.07 -7.33
N VAL A 322 -10.47 10.36 -6.07
CA VAL A 322 -11.12 9.38 -5.19
C VAL A 322 -12.51 9.06 -5.69
N ARG A 323 -12.82 7.78 -5.83
CA ARG A 323 -14.11 7.28 -6.31
C ARG A 323 -14.85 6.49 -5.25
N PRO A 324 -16.19 6.44 -5.33
CA PRO A 324 -16.98 5.52 -4.53
C PRO A 324 -16.85 4.10 -5.10
N ILE A 325 -16.39 3.15 -4.28
CA ILE A 325 -16.25 1.73 -4.65
C ILE A 325 -17.31 0.94 -3.91
N PRO A 326 -18.35 0.44 -4.59
CA PRO A 326 -19.39 -0.40 -3.99
C PRO A 326 -18.81 -1.72 -3.50
N ARG A 327 -19.13 -2.12 -2.29
CA ARG A 327 -18.58 -3.34 -1.65
C ARG A 327 -19.59 -4.46 -1.43
N GLY A 328 -20.88 -4.20 -1.55
CA GLY A 328 -21.93 -5.20 -1.36
C GLY A 328 -22.03 -5.82 0.05
N LYS A 329 -21.45 -5.16 1.08
CA LYS A 329 -21.54 -5.60 2.49
C LYS A 329 -22.57 -4.76 3.25
N ASP A 330 -23.37 -5.39 4.12
CA ASP A 330 -24.47 -4.75 4.84
C ASP A 330 -24.07 -3.57 5.74
N LYS A 331 -22.88 -3.62 6.37
CA LYS A 331 -22.44 -2.56 7.30
C LYS A 331 -21.80 -1.35 6.61
N GLN A 332 -21.20 -1.51 5.45
CA GLN A 332 -20.55 -0.43 4.69
C GLN A 332 -20.67 -0.71 3.20
N ALA A 333 -21.71 -0.15 2.60
CA ALA A 333 -22.04 -0.40 1.19
C ALA A 333 -21.02 0.20 0.20
N THR A 334 -20.26 1.22 0.62
CA THR A 334 -19.32 1.95 -0.26
C THR A 334 -18.07 2.33 0.52
N GLU A 335 -16.90 2.03 -0.04
CA GLU A 335 -15.58 2.50 0.41
C GLU A 335 -15.09 3.62 -0.53
N PHE A 336 -14.19 4.49 -0.04
CA PHE A 336 -13.70 5.65 -0.78
C PHE A 336 -12.18 5.66 -0.79
N GLY A 337 -11.58 5.19 -1.87
CA GLY A 337 -10.13 5.05 -1.97
C GLY A 337 -9.67 4.33 -3.22
N ALA A 338 -8.48 3.77 -3.20
CA ALA A 338 -7.94 2.96 -4.28
C ALA A 338 -8.36 1.50 -4.13
N LYS A 339 -8.85 0.87 -5.20
CA LYS A 339 -9.04 -0.57 -5.27
C LYS A 339 -7.71 -1.24 -5.57
N ILE A 340 -7.37 -2.24 -4.77
CA ILE A 340 -6.09 -2.96 -4.83
C ILE A 340 -6.39 -4.42 -5.16
N SER A 341 -5.75 -4.93 -6.20
CA SER A 341 -5.64 -6.36 -6.47
C SER A 341 -4.30 -6.84 -5.93
N ALA A 342 -4.29 -7.87 -5.11
CA ALA A 342 -3.08 -8.34 -4.45
C ALA A 342 -2.96 -9.87 -4.51
N SER A 343 -1.72 -10.33 -4.46
CA SER A 343 -1.36 -11.75 -4.37
C SER A 343 -0.68 -12.06 -3.04
N GLU A 344 -0.76 -13.31 -2.60
CA GLU A 344 -0.04 -13.80 -1.43
C GLU A 344 0.56 -15.18 -1.70
N VAL A 345 1.85 -15.31 -1.40
CA VAL A 345 2.63 -16.55 -1.49
C VAL A 345 3.41 -16.72 -0.19
N ASP A 346 3.23 -17.83 0.51
CA ASP A 346 3.94 -18.17 1.77
C ASP A 346 3.89 -17.08 2.86
N GLY A 347 2.83 -16.28 2.86
CA GLY A 347 2.66 -15.18 3.81
C GLY A 347 3.33 -13.87 3.39
N MET A 348 3.94 -13.78 2.21
CA MET A 348 4.37 -12.54 1.58
C MET A 348 3.27 -12.05 0.64
N ALA A 349 2.91 -10.76 0.72
CA ALA A 349 1.87 -10.17 -0.09
C ALA A 349 2.45 -9.15 -1.07
N ARG A 350 1.97 -9.15 -2.32
CA ARG A 350 2.34 -8.18 -3.36
C ARG A 350 1.11 -7.42 -3.83
N VAL A 351 1.30 -6.16 -4.17
CA VAL A 351 0.30 -5.34 -4.84
C VAL A 351 0.51 -5.55 -6.34
N GLU A 352 -0.47 -6.11 -7.01
CA GLU A 352 -0.38 -6.41 -8.45
C GLU A 352 -1.02 -5.31 -9.31
N HIS A 353 -2.07 -4.69 -8.78
CA HIS A 353 -2.77 -3.63 -9.48
C HIS A 353 -3.41 -2.65 -8.48
N ILE A 354 -3.25 -1.36 -8.73
CA ILE A 354 -3.93 -0.27 -7.99
C ILE A 354 -4.74 0.53 -9.00
N SER A 355 -6.02 0.74 -8.70
CA SER A 355 -6.88 1.62 -9.50
C SER A 355 -7.75 2.50 -8.61
N TRP A 356 -7.93 3.75 -9.02
CA TRP A 356 -8.88 4.66 -8.38
C TRP A 356 -10.31 4.44 -8.89
N ASP A 357 -10.46 3.79 -10.03
CA ASP A 357 -11.74 3.39 -10.59
C ASP A 357 -12.07 1.94 -10.24
N GLN A 358 -13.36 1.64 -10.22
CA GLN A 358 -13.81 0.27 -10.00
C GLN A 358 -13.47 -0.60 -11.22
N PHE A 359 -12.78 -1.70 -11.00
CA PHE A 359 -12.48 -2.70 -12.02
C PHE A 359 -13.07 -4.06 -11.66
N ASN A 360 -13.25 -4.90 -12.68
CA ASN A 360 -13.66 -6.29 -12.47
C ASN A 360 -12.43 -7.13 -12.11
N GLU A 361 -12.40 -7.67 -10.91
CA GLU A 361 -11.29 -8.46 -10.37
C GLU A 361 -10.92 -9.68 -11.23
N SER A 362 -11.91 -10.26 -11.93
CA SER A 362 -11.67 -11.45 -12.78
C SER A 362 -10.71 -11.18 -13.95
N VAL A 363 -10.52 -9.93 -14.35
CA VAL A 363 -9.60 -9.53 -15.43
C VAL A 363 -8.15 -9.67 -14.99
N ASP A 364 -7.87 -9.39 -13.72
CA ASP A 364 -6.51 -9.36 -13.17
C ASP A 364 -5.92 -10.76 -12.94
N LEU A 365 -6.74 -11.83 -12.93
CA LEU A 365 -6.29 -13.19 -12.63
C LEU A 365 -5.10 -13.62 -13.50
N LYS A 366 -5.16 -13.39 -14.81
CA LYS A 366 -4.10 -13.81 -15.74
C LYS A 366 -2.81 -13.03 -15.49
N LEU A 367 -2.92 -11.73 -15.21
CA LEU A 367 -1.78 -10.88 -14.89
C LEU A 367 -1.08 -11.39 -13.62
N GLN A 368 -1.84 -11.65 -12.56
CA GLN A 368 -1.30 -12.14 -11.29
C GLN A 368 -0.64 -13.52 -11.38
N VAL A 369 -1.22 -14.44 -12.16
CA VAL A 369 -0.64 -15.77 -12.40
C VAL A 369 0.63 -15.67 -13.24
N ASN A 370 0.68 -14.78 -14.22
CA ASN A 370 1.90 -14.54 -15.01
C ASN A 370 2.98 -13.86 -14.16
N ALA A 371 2.64 -12.86 -13.35
CA ALA A 371 3.58 -12.24 -12.41
C ALA A 371 4.18 -13.26 -11.44
N PHE A 372 3.38 -14.23 -10.97
CA PHE A 372 3.91 -15.37 -10.20
C PHE A 372 4.93 -16.18 -11.00
N LYS A 373 4.61 -16.51 -12.27
CA LYS A 373 5.53 -17.25 -13.13
C LYS A 373 6.83 -16.48 -13.35
N ASP A 374 6.74 -15.19 -13.62
CA ASP A 374 7.92 -14.33 -13.88
C ASP A 374 8.82 -14.25 -12.62
N THR A 375 8.22 -14.19 -11.43
CA THR A 375 8.97 -14.16 -10.16
C THR A 375 9.60 -15.51 -9.80
N TYR A 376 8.89 -16.64 -10.01
CA TYR A 376 9.32 -17.96 -9.51
C TYR A 376 9.80 -18.92 -10.61
N GLY A 377 9.74 -18.53 -11.88
CA GLY A 377 10.15 -19.33 -13.02
C GLY A 377 9.20 -20.48 -13.39
N HIS A 378 8.07 -20.63 -12.72
CA HIS A 378 7.08 -21.69 -12.94
C HIS A 378 5.66 -21.23 -12.57
N TYR A 379 4.64 -21.89 -13.10
CA TYR A 379 3.26 -21.63 -12.68
C TYR A 379 2.96 -22.21 -11.29
N PRO A 380 1.94 -21.67 -10.56
CA PRO A 380 1.51 -22.25 -9.30
C PRO A 380 0.81 -23.60 -9.53
N THR A 381 0.99 -24.56 -8.62
CA THR A 381 0.23 -25.82 -8.63
C THR A 381 -1.24 -25.57 -8.24
N LEU A 382 -1.48 -24.62 -7.34
CA LEU A 382 -2.77 -24.32 -6.78
C LEU A 382 -3.03 -22.81 -6.77
N LEU A 383 -4.18 -22.42 -7.31
CA LEU A 383 -4.69 -21.06 -7.21
C LEU A 383 -5.91 -21.04 -6.26
N LEU A 384 -5.87 -20.15 -5.27
CA LEU A 384 -6.95 -19.87 -4.34
C LEU A 384 -7.46 -18.44 -4.55
N ALA A 385 -8.69 -18.33 -5.05
CA ALA A 385 -9.31 -17.05 -5.38
C ALA A 385 -10.81 -17.08 -5.02
N ASP A 386 -11.43 -15.90 -4.94
CA ASP A 386 -12.88 -15.83 -4.79
C ASP A 386 -13.61 -16.27 -6.07
N GLN A 387 -14.88 -16.61 -5.94
CA GLN A 387 -15.69 -17.14 -7.04
C GLN A 387 -15.77 -16.17 -8.23
N ILE A 388 -15.70 -14.87 -7.99
CA ILE A 388 -15.74 -13.84 -9.03
C ILE A 388 -14.59 -13.98 -10.04
N TYR A 389 -13.42 -14.44 -9.61
CA TYR A 389 -12.25 -14.67 -10.48
C TYR A 389 -12.43 -15.90 -11.40
N LEU A 390 -13.29 -16.85 -11.01
CA LEU A 390 -13.38 -18.18 -11.60
C LEU A 390 -14.48 -18.27 -12.67
N ASN A 391 -14.51 -17.31 -13.62
CA ASN A 391 -15.39 -17.37 -14.79
C ASN A 391 -14.96 -18.50 -15.76
N ARG A 392 -15.77 -18.80 -16.78
CA ARG A 392 -15.50 -19.89 -17.75
C ARG A 392 -14.16 -19.71 -18.46
N GLY A 393 -13.86 -18.51 -18.92
CA GLY A 393 -12.60 -18.21 -19.63
C GLY A 393 -11.38 -18.42 -18.76
N ASN A 394 -11.39 -17.90 -17.54
CA ASN A 394 -10.28 -18.06 -16.60
C ASN A 394 -10.08 -19.55 -16.19
N ARG A 395 -11.16 -20.30 -15.98
CA ARG A 395 -11.06 -21.74 -15.71
C ARG A 395 -10.42 -22.52 -16.84
N LYS A 396 -10.84 -22.29 -18.10
CA LYS A 396 -10.24 -22.90 -19.28
C LYS A 396 -8.73 -22.58 -19.34
N TRP A 397 -8.37 -21.31 -19.21
CA TRP A 397 -6.99 -20.83 -19.27
C TRP A 397 -6.11 -21.44 -18.17
N LEU A 398 -6.62 -21.63 -16.95
CA LEU A 398 -5.93 -22.29 -15.84
C LEU A 398 -5.75 -23.79 -16.07
N THR A 399 -6.78 -24.47 -16.60
CA THR A 399 -6.72 -25.91 -16.91
C THR A 399 -5.66 -26.21 -17.98
N GLU A 400 -5.56 -25.38 -19.03
CA GLU A 400 -4.55 -25.49 -20.09
C GLU A 400 -3.11 -25.41 -19.54
N ARG A 401 -2.93 -24.78 -18.37
CA ARG A 401 -1.62 -24.63 -17.68
C ARG A 401 -1.44 -25.58 -16.50
N ASN A 402 -2.30 -26.57 -16.37
CA ASN A 402 -2.30 -27.54 -15.26
C ASN A 402 -2.35 -26.87 -13.87
N ILE A 403 -3.01 -25.69 -13.75
CA ILE A 403 -3.18 -24.97 -12.49
C ILE A 403 -4.48 -25.43 -11.85
N ARG A 404 -4.39 -26.06 -10.69
CA ARG A 404 -5.55 -26.50 -9.93
C ARG A 404 -6.22 -25.33 -9.22
N ILE A 405 -7.55 -25.33 -9.18
CA ILE A 405 -8.37 -24.29 -8.53
C ILE A 405 -9.31 -24.90 -7.49
N VAL A 406 -9.63 -24.12 -6.46
CA VAL A 406 -10.61 -24.46 -5.44
C VAL A 406 -11.77 -23.45 -5.50
N GLY A 407 -12.94 -23.90 -5.93
CA GLY A 407 -14.12 -23.07 -6.08
C GLY A 407 -15.36 -23.92 -6.35
N LYS A 408 -16.55 -23.32 -6.34
CA LYS A 408 -17.77 -24.02 -6.74
C LYS A 408 -17.65 -24.37 -8.23
N SER A 409 -18.04 -25.60 -8.61
CA SER A 409 -18.17 -25.97 -10.02
C SER A 409 -19.20 -25.09 -10.72
N LEU A 410 -19.01 -24.86 -12.02
CA LEU A 410 -20.03 -24.21 -12.85
C LEU A 410 -21.04 -25.26 -13.30
N GLY A 411 -22.32 -24.91 -13.36
CA GLY A 411 -23.38 -25.79 -13.77
C GLY A 411 -23.93 -26.66 -12.64
N ARG A 412 -24.67 -27.71 -13.01
CA ARG A 412 -25.34 -28.65 -12.07
C ARG A 412 -24.30 -29.39 -11.23
N PRO A 413 -24.48 -29.54 -9.91
CA PRO A 413 -23.60 -30.35 -9.07
C PRO A 413 -23.46 -31.78 -9.60
N SER A 414 -22.28 -32.39 -9.46
CA SER A 414 -22.07 -33.80 -9.81
C SER A 414 -23.00 -34.70 -9.01
N LYS A 415 -23.57 -35.68 -9.67
CA LYS A 415 -24.40 -36.73 -9.01
C LYS A 415 -23.59 -37.60 -8.05
N GLN A 416 -22.26 -37.74 -8.29
CA GLN A 416 -21.38 -38.51 -7.41
C GLN A 416 -20.93 -37.66 -6.20
N PRO A 417 -21.26 -38.05 -4.96
CA PRO A 417 -20.83 -37.35 -3.79
C PRO A 417 -19.31 -37.52 -3.60
N ARG A 418 -18.61 -36.40 -3.27
CA ARG A 418 -17.21 -36.46 -2.90
C ARG A 418 -17.02 -37.31 -1.64
N ASN A 419 -15.95 -38.11 -1.59
CA ASN A 419 -15.57 -38.83 -0.39
C ASN A 419 -15.16 -37.90 0.77
N ALA A 420 -15.10 -38.40 2.00
CA ALA A 420 -14.81 -37.62 3.19
C ALA A 420 -13.43 -36.96 3.13
N TYR A 421 -12.41 -37.62 2.56
CA TYR A 421 -11.06 -37.08 2.38
C TYR A 421 -11.05 -35.87 1.43
N GLN A 422 -11.72 -35.99 0.27
CA GLN A 422 -11.82 -34.89 -0.69
C GLN A 422 -12.56 -33.68 -0.12
N LYS A 423 -13.60 -33.90 0.70
CA LYS A 423 -14.32 -32.83 1.40
C LYS A 423 -13.40 -32.13 2.41
N ARG A 424 -12.64 -32.86 3.23
CA ARG A 424 -11.70 -32.33 4.21
C ARG A 424 -10.55 -31.55 3.51
N LYS A 425 -9.94 -32.12 2.46
CA LYS A 425 -8.89 -31.48 1.69
C LYS A 425 -9.37 -30.15 1.11
N ARG A 426 -10.53 -30.14 0.46
CA ARG A 426 -11.13 -28.93 -0.11
C ARG A 426 -11.43 -27.87 0.96
N LYS A 427 -11.97 -28.25 2.11
CA LYS A 427 -12.23 -27.35 3.24
C LYS A 427 -10.93 -26.72 3.75
N LYS A 428 -9.86 -27.52 3.90
CA LYS A 428 -8.53 -27.06 4.30
C LYS A 428 -7.98 -26.04 3.31
N GLU A 429 -8.04 -26.32 2.02
CA GLU A 429 -7.58 -25.43 0.95
C GLU A 429 -8.42 -24.15 0.89
N GLN A 430 -9.74 -24.25 1.05
CA GLN A 430 -10.62 -23.09 1.10
C GLN A 430 -10.31 -22.18 2.31
N ASN A 431 -9.98 -22.76 3.46
CA ASN A 431 -9.56 -22.01 4.64
C ASN A 431 -8.19 -21.32 4.42
N GLN A 432 -7.29 -21.89 3.59
CA GLN A 432 -6.03 -21.24 3.25
C GLN A 432 -6.23 -19.94 2.44
N ARG A 433 -7.33 -19.80 1.70
CA ARG A 433 -7.68 -18.54 1.04
C ARG A 433 -7.82 -17.39 2.03
N ASN A 434 -8.32 -17.67 3.24
CA ASN A 434 -8.50 -16.63 4.27
C ASN A 434 -7.18 -15.98 4.71
N HIS A 435 -6.02 -16.52 4.34
CA HIS A 435 -4.73 -15.91 4.67
C HIS A 435 -4.56 -14.55 4.00
N ILE A 436 -5.00 -14.38 2.74
CA ILE A 436 -4.91 -13.08 2.07
C ILE A 436 -5.91 -12.07 2.68
N GLU A 437 -7.12 -12.52 3.04
CA GLU A 437 -8.07 -11.69 3.79
C GLU A 437 -7.49 -11.25 5.14
N GLY A 438 -6.78 -12.16 5.83
CA GLY A 438 -6.04 -11.88 7.06
C GLY A 438 -4.94 -10.84 6.84
N LYS A 439 -4.25 -10.86 5.68
CA LYS A 439 -3.29 -9.83 5.30
C LYS A 439 -3.94 -8.46 5.14
N PHE A 440 -5.08 -8.39 4.46
CA PHE A 440 -5.83 -7.14 4.35
C PHE A 440 -6.31 -6.63 5.70
N GLY A 441 -6.81 -7.52 6.57
CA GLY A 441 -7.15 -7.18 7.94
C GLY A 441 -5.95 -6.61 8.73
N GLN A 442 -4.79 -7.24 8.61
CA GLN A 442 -3.54 -6.77 9.20
C GLN A 442 -3.16 -5.38 8.64
N GLY A 443 -3.18 -5.21 7.32
CA GLY A 443 -2.89 -3.94 6.66
C GLY A 443 -3.83 -2.82 7.14
N LYS A 444 -5.12 -3.09 7.23
CA LYS A 444 -6.13 -2.11 7.65
C LYS A 444 -6.01 -1.73 9.13
N ASN A 445 -5.79 -2.70 10.02
CA ASN A 445 -5.82 -2.49 11.47
C ASN A 445 -4.47 -2.04 12.04
N ALA A 446 -3.34 -2.60 11.55
CA ALA A 446 -2.03 -2.36 12.13
C ALA A 446 -1.16 -1.37 11.33
N TYR A 447 -1.38 -1.23 10.00
CA TYR A 447 -0.51 -0.45 9.13
C TYR A 447 -1.22 0.72 8.45
N GLY A 448 -2.48 0.99 8.82
CA GLY A 448 -3.21 2.16 8.35
C GLY A 448 -3.66 2.11 6.88
N LEU A 449 -3.84 0.91 6.29
CA LEU A 449 -4.37 0.75 4.94
C LEU A 449 -5.82 1.26 4.81
N SER A 450 -6.55 1.38 5.91
CA SER A 450 -7.88 2.02 5.99
C SER A 450 -7.84 3.53 6.25
N ASN A 451 -6.67 4.18 6.22
CA ASN A 451 -6.52 5.59 6.58
C ASN A 451 -5.34 6.23 5.83
N ILE A 452 -5.37 6.20 4.51
CA ILE A 452 -4.33 6.79 3.65
C ILE A 452 -4.40 8.31 3.76
N GLN A 453 -3.34 8.95 4.27
CA GLN A 453 -3.32 10.38 4.56
C GLN A 453 -2.69 11.23 3.44
N ALA A 454 -2.00 10.62 2.50
CA ALA A 454 -1.47 11.31 1.33
C ALA A 454 -2.62 11.89 0.48
N ARG A 455 -2.41 13.07 -0.14
CA ARG A 455 -3.49 13.82 -0.81
C ARG A 455 -3.40 13.85 -2.33
N ARG A 456 -2.43 13.18 -2.92
CA ARG A 456 -2.26 13.04 -4.37
C ARG A 456 -2.32 11.56 -4.71
N SER A 457 -2.78 11.22 -5.90
CA SER A 457 -2.88 9.82 -6.34
C SER A 457 -1.53 9.11 -6.26
N ASP A 458 -0.51 9.68 -6.91
CA ASP A 458 0.85 9.15 -6.92
C ASP A 458 1.44 8.89 -5.52
N THR A 459 1.31 9.87 -4.61
CA THR A 459 1.81 9.72 -3.24
C THR A 459 0.95 8.78 -2.38
N SER A 460 -0.32 8.60 -2.72
CA SER A 460 -1.20 7.61 -2.06
C SER A 460 -0.86 6.19 -2.50
N GLU A 461 -0.58 5.98 -3.78
CA GLU A 461 -0.12 4.70 -4.33
C GLU A 461 1.22 4.29 -3.71
N SER A 462 2.18 5.22 -3.64
CA SER A 462 3.45 5.03 -2.93
C SER A 462 3.24 4.65 -1.45
N TRP A 463 2.29 5.30 -0.76
CA TRP A 463 1.95 4.98 0.63
C TRP A 463 1.42 3.55 0.78
N ILE A 464 0.53 3.14 -0.12
CA ILE A 464 -0.05 1.80 -0.14
C ILE A 464 1.05 0.76 -0.37
N ALA A 465 1.90 0.95 -1.38
CA ALA A 465 3.00 0.04 -1.72
C ALA A 465 4.00 -0.09 -0.55
N CYS A 466 4.31 1.02 0.14
CA CYS A 466 5.14 1.02 1.34
C CYS A 466 4.54 0.20 2.49
N ILE A 467 3.21 0.24 2.68
CA ILE A 467 2.53 -0.60 3.69
C ILE A 467 2.78 -2.09 3.40
N PHE A 468 2.60 -2.53 2.17
CA PHE A 468 2.83 -3.93 1.79
C PHE A 468 4.30 -4.34 1.97
N PHE A 469 5.24 -3.47 1.58
CA PHE A 469 6.66 -3.68 1.84
C PHE A 469 6.95 -3.88 3.33
N VAL A 470 6.44 -3.02 4.22
CA VAL A 470 6.67 -3.15 5.66
C VAL A 470 5.98 -4.39 6.25
N MET A 471 4.80 -4.77 5.74
CA MET A 471 4.15 -6.03 6.12
C MET A 471 5.00 -7.24 5.76
N ASN A 472 5.65 -7.24 4.61
CA ASN A 472 6.56 -8.31 4.18
C ASN A 472 7.84 -8.31 5.01
N LEU A 473 8.37 -7.14 5.36
CA LEU A 473 9.53 -7.04 6.26
C LEU A 473 9.24 -7.62 7.65
N VAL A 474 8.06 -7.36 8.22
CA VAL A 474 7.64 -7.97 9.50
C VAL A 474 7.43 -9.48 9.36
N LYS A 475 7.02 -9.97 8.19
CA LYS A 475 6.95 -11.41 7.92
C LYS A 475 8.35 -12.04 7.84
N LEU A 476 9.31 -11.36 7.20
CA LEU A 476 10.71 -11.76 7.17
C LEU A 476 11.29 -11.86 8.60
N GLU A 477 11.02 -10.88 9.47
CA GLU A 477 11.43 -10.89 10.88
C GLU A 477 10.98 -12.18 11.58
N LYS A 478 9.71 -12.57 11.41
CA LYS A 478 9.18 -13.82 11.98
C LYS A 478 9.81 -15.09 11.38
N ILE A 479 10.13 -15.10 10.08
CA ILE A 479 10.81 -16.23 9.43
C ILE A 479 12.22 -16.36 10.00
N ALA A 480 12.94 -15.25 10.15
CA ALA A 480 14.29 -15.24 10.72
C ALA A 480 14.33 -15.71 12.17
N GLU A 481 13.34 -15.30 12.99
CA GLU A 481 13.21 -15.79 14.39
C GLU A 481 12.99 -17.31 14.42
N LEU A 482 12.09 -17.85 13.61
CA LEU A 482 11.83 -19.28 13.52
C LEU A 482 13.09 -20.05 13.04
N HIS A 483 13.79 -19.52 12.05
CA HIS A 483 15.04 -20.09 11.55
C HIS A 483 16.11 -20.13 12.66
N ALA A 484 16.27 -19.04 13.41
CA ALA A 484 17.23 -18.97 14.53
C ALA A 484 16.91 -20.01 15.62
N ILE A 485 15.63 -20.17 15.98
CA ILE A 485 15.17 -21.17 16.94
C ILE A 485 15.48 -22.59 16.44
N LEU A 486 15.19 -22.87 15.16
CA LEU A 486 15.46 -24.17 14.55
C LEU A 486 16.96 -24.48 14.54
N CYS A 487 17.80 -23.53 14.14
CA CYS A 487 19.25 -23.67 14.16
C CYS A 487 19.80 -23.92 15.58
N ALA A 488 19.29 -23.23 16.58
CA ALA A 488 19.69 -23.45 17.96
C ALA A 488 19.29 -24.86 18.47
N PHE A 489 18.09 -25.31 18.12
CA PHE A 489 17.61 -26.65 18.43
C PHE A 489 18.47 -27.74 17.75
N LEU A 490 18.79 -27.61 16.46
CA LEU A 490 19.65 -28.54 15.74
C LEU A 490 21.06 -28.59 16.33
N LYS A 491 21.67 -27.44 16.68
CA LYS A 491 22.96 -27.41 17.36
C LYS A 491 22.94 -28.16 18.68
N LYS A 492 21.86 -28.01 19.48
CA LYS A 492 21.69 -28.73 20.72
C LYS A 492 21.58 -30.24 20.52
N LEU A 493 20.82 -30.68 19.51
CA LEU A 493 20.70 -32.10 19.14
C LEU A 493 22.03 -32.69 18.70
N ILE A 494 22.80 -31.99 17.87
CA ILE A 494 24.13 -32.42 17.42
C ILE A 494 25.06 -32.54 18.65
N SER A 495 25.07 -31.55 19.55
CA SER A 495 25.88 -31.59 20.76
C SER A 495 25.50 -32.77 21.66
N LEU A 496 24.21 -33.09 21.82
CA LEU A 496 23.76 -34.27 22.58
C LEU A 496 24.20 -35.56 21.92
N ASN A 497 24.07 -35.70 20.61
CA ASN A 497 24.53 -36.88 19.88
C ASN A 497 26.04 -37.07 19.99
N VAL A 498 26.85 -36.01 19.87
CA VAL A 498 28.30 -36.06 20.06
C VAL A 498 28.65 -36.53 21.48
N LYS A 499 27.97 -36.02 22.52
CA LYS A 499 28.17 -36.47 23.89
C LYS A 499 27.79 -37.93 24.12
N MET A 500 26.68 -38.40 23.49
CA MET A 500 26.28 -39.80 23.55
C MET A 500 27.29 -40.72 22.88
N VAL A 501 27.82 -40.35 21.71
CA VAL A 501 28.87 -41.12 21.02
C VAL A 501 30.14 -41.14 21.83
N GLN A 502 30.56 -40.01 22.42
CA GLN A 502 31.74 -39.97 23.30
C GLN A 502 31.57 -40.85 24.55
N ALA A 503 30.40 -40.83 25.18
CA ALA A 503 30.10 -41.70 26.35
C ALA A 503 30.12 -43.19 25.95
N HIS A 504 29.57 -43.51 24.74
CA HIS A 504 29.60 -44.89 24.25
C HIS A 504 31.02 -45.39 23.95
N LEU A 505 31.86 -44.55 23.34
CA LEU A 505 33.29 -44.86 23.13
C LEU A 505 34.03 -45.06 24.44
N GLN A 506 33.81 -44.24 25.44
CA GLN A 506 34.39 -44.41 26.78
C GLN A 506 33.97 -45.73 27.46
N LEU A 507 32.72 -46.17 27.28
CA LEU A 507 32.25 -47.47 27.76
C LEU A 507 32.90 -48.63 27.03
N LEU A 508 33.20 -48.50 25.75
CA LEU A 508 33.94 -49.53 24.96
C LEU A 508 35.41 -49.61 25.36
N ASP A 509 36.06 -48.48 25.65
CA ASP A 509 37.45 -48.45 26.10
C ASP A 509 37.62 -49.02 27.52
N ASN A 510 36.61 -48.90 28.38
CA ASN A 510 36.57 -49.41 29.73
C ASN A 510 36.06 -50.87 29.83
N SER A 511 35.71 -51.53 28.71
CA SER A 511 35.33 -52.92 28.73
C SER A 511 36.57 -53.78 29.07
N PRO A 512 36.50 -54.73 30.04
CA PRO A 512 37.66 -55.56 30.42
C PRO A 512 38.12 -56.39 29.22
N LYS A 513 39.36 -56.14 28.80
CA LYS A 513 40.02 -57.01 27.82
C LYS A 513 40.02 -58.41 28.37
N LEU A 514 39.25 -59.34 27.82
CA LEU A 514 39.36 -60.77 28.07
C LEU A 514 40.79 -61.16 27.78
N LYS A 515 41.57 -61.38 28.81
CA LYS A 515 42.89 -62.06 28.71
C LYS A 515 42.59 -63.48 28.26
N MET A 516 42.83 -63.74 26.98
CA MET A 516 43.02 -65.14 26.55
C MET A 516 44.29 -65.64 27.22
N THR A 517 44.12 -66.47 28.18
CA THR A 517 45.23 -67.28 28.78
C THR A 517 45.56 -68.36 27.77
N ASP A 518 46.78 -68.29 27.22
CA ASP A 518 47.43 -69.40 26.54
C ASP A 518 47.65 -70.50 27.59
N SER A 519 46.90 -71.56 27.52
CA SER A 519 47.31 -72.83 28.17
C SER A 519 46.53 -73.98 27.55
N GLN A 520 47.31 -74.85 26.93
CA GLN A 520 47.11 -76.25 26.52
C GLN A 520 47.12 -76.48 25.00
N ILE A 521 48.36 -76.64 24.56
CA ILE A 521 48.68 -77.59 23.53
C ILE A 521 49.61 -78.64 24.25
N VAL A 522 49.11 -79.85 24.45
CA VAL A 522 49.81 -81.10 24.44
C VAL A 522 48.91 -82.12 23.72
#